data_5473361a732b5f27b25938f06b98f150
#
_entry.id   5473361a732b5f27b25938f06b98f150
#
_cell.length_a   1.000
_cell.length_b   1.000
_cell.length_c   1.000
_cell.angle_alpha   90.00
_cell.angle_beta   90.00
_cell.angle_gamma   90.00
#
_symmetry.space_group_name_H-M   'P 1'
#
loop_
_entity.id
_entity.type
_entity.pdbx_description
1 polymer ?
#
loop_
_entity_poly.entity_id
_entity_poly.type
_entity_poly.pdbx_seq_one_letter_code
_entity_poly.pdbx_strand_id
1 'polypeptide(L)'
;MLAGTLLLLTACEQQTRRLTSSLEPDSADLHITEAPWESQAQMTRRMNHVTTYLKNATGLKVRYVPAINYAHSYALVERGEADLILVGIYGGYRLLKALPNAVPLVVQKPSYRLVMLGHRRWLEELETDEEPGLASVTGRRVGFGSRFSGSAFLQPLLAMQREGLTSADIDECLHEPVQRHLPAQVANGMVDFVFIPSHTDKNDQFIPEPLRDELAIVWTGPLDRNDYLIGVNKPMDKKQQSNLQKVQQAFLELDRTADDGRAVLDAYMLPGFELPTSQFPEATNHRIEALLSGSGGLPTCEAS
;
A
#
# COMPACT_ATOMS: atom_id res chain seq x y z
N MET A 1 -30.26 -17.66 -56.36
CA MET A 1 -29.93 -16.66 -55.32
C MET A 1 -30.38 -17.14 -53.94
N LEU A 2 -29.71 -18.15 -53.34
CA LEU A 2 -30.11 -18.72 -52.03
C LEU A 2 -28.92 -19.13 -51.15
N ALA A 3 -27.70 -18.68 -51.49
CA ALA A 3 -26.49 -19.07 -50.76
C ALA A 3 -25.96 -17.97 -49.78
N GLY A 4 -26.54 -16.78 -49.74
CA GLY A 4 -26.04 -15.67 -48.93
C GLY A 4 -26.63 -15.55 -47.52
N THR A 5 -27.74 -16.16 -47.24
CA THR A 5 -28.50 -15.95 -45.98
C THR A 5 -28.01 -16.89 -44.84
N LEU A 6 -27.34 -18.00 -45.15
CA LEU A 6 -26.93 -18.98 -44.13
C LEU A 6 -25.64 -18.60 -43.40
N LEU A 7 -24.76 -17.79 -44.00
CA LEU A 7 -23.50 -17.34 -43.42
C LEU A 7 -23.67 -16.22 -42.38
N LEU A 8 -24.74 -15.42 -42.47
CA LEU A 8 -24.97 -14.32 -41.50
C LEU A 8 -25.57 -14.83 -40.16
N LEU A 9 -26.32 -15.93 -40.18
CA LEU A 9 -26.90 -16.50 -38.95
C LEU A 9 -25.83 -17.17 -38.07
N THR A 10 -24.80 -17.81 -38.67
CA THR A 10 -23.72 -18.45 -37.90
C THR A 10 -22.77 -17.44 -37.24
N ALA A 11 -22.56 -16.26 -37.85
CA ALA A 11 -21.74 -15.21 -37.28
C ALA A 11 -22.40 -14.53 -36.04
N CYS A 12 -23.71 -14.33 -36.08
CA CYS A 12 -24.45 -13.80 -34.94
C CYS A 12 -24.49 -14.79 -33.75
N GLU A 13 -24.63 -16.07 -34.01
CA GLU A 13 -24.67 -17.11 -32.98
C GLU A 13 -23.31 -17.26 -32.31
N GLN A 14 -22.18 -17.16 -33.05
CA GLN A 14 -20.85 -17.17 -32.51
C GLN A 14 -20.54 -15.91 -31.69
N GLN A 15 -21.06 -14.75 -32.07
CA GLN A 15 -20.88 -13.51 -31.36
C GLN A 15 -21.67 -13.47 -30.06
N THR A 16 -22.89 -14.01 -30.08
CA THR A 16 -23.73 -14.17 -28.88
C THR A 16 -23.13 -15.18 -27.91
N ARG A 17 -22.57 -16.31 -28.39
CA ARG A 17 -21.83 -17.26 -27.53
C ARG A 17 -20.57 -16.66 -26.91
N ARG A 18 -19.83 -15.78 -27.59
CA ARG A 18 -18.69 -15.06 -27.00
C ARG A 18 -19.10 -14.06 -25.95
N LEU A 19 -20.24 -13.40 -26.08
CA LEU A 19 -20.79 -12.47 -25.09
C LEU A 19 -21.38 -13.20 -23.87
N THR A 20 -21.96 -14.38 -24.04
CA THR A 20 -22.49 -15.18 -22.92
C THR A 20 -21.40 -15.98 -22.19
N SER A 21 -20.27 -16.29 -22.83
CA SER A 21 -19.13 -16.93 -22.15
C SER A 21 -18.38 -15.99 -21.18
N SER A 22 -18.62 -14.69 -21.25
CA SER A 22 -18.07 -13.71 -20.29
C SER A 22 -18.96 -13.52 -19.04
N LEU A 23 -20.08 -14.25 -18.93
CA LEU A 23 -21.02 -14.22 -17.81
C LEU A 23 -21.03 -15.53 -16.98
N GLU A 24 -19.93 -16.32 -17.03
CA GLU A 24 -19.77 -17.38 -16.04
C GLU A 24 -19.82 -16.73 -14.65
N PRO A 25 -20.67 -17.26 -13.75
CA PRO A 25 -20.70 -16.74 -12.38
C PRO A 25 -19.31 -16.79 -11.79
N ASP A 26 -18.90 -15.73 -11.13
CA ASP A 26 -17.62 -15.65 -10.48
C ASP A 26 -17.49 -16.78 -9.46
N SER A 27 -16.67 -17.78 -9.80
CA SER A 27 -16.47 -18.98 -8.98
C SER A 27 -15.42 -18.80 -7.89
N ALA A 28 -14.95 -17.58 -7.62
CA ALA A 28 -14.03 -17.30 -6.54
C ALA A 28 -14.70 -17.48 -5.18
N ASP A 29 -13.95 -18.02 -4.22
CA ASP A 29 -14.40 -18.12 -2.83
C ASP A 29 -14.25 -16.80 -2.07
N LEU A 30 -13.24 -16.00 -2.43
CA LEU A 30 -12.95 -14.67 -1.91
C LEU A 30 -12.31 -13.78 -2.98
N HIS A 31 -12.51 -12.48 -2.84
CA HIS A 31 -11.85 -11.45 -3.62
C HIS A 31 -10.88 -10.67 -2.76
N ILE A 32 -9.67 -10.42 -3.27
CA ILE A 32 -8.65 -9.64 -2.60
C ILE A 32 -8.23 -8.45 -3.45
N THR A 33 -8.07 -7.30 -2.83
CA THR A 33 -7.49 -6.11 -3.44
C THR A 33 -6.28 -5.61 -2.65
N GLU A 34 -5.56 -4.66 -3.20
CA GLU A 34 -4.44 -4.00 -2.54
C GLU A 34 -4.42 -2.52 -2.91
N ALA A 35 -4.05 -1.65 -1.97
CA ALA A 35 -3.80 -0.24 -2.25
C ALA A 35 -2.57 -0.11 -3.18
N PRO A 36 -2.72 0.46 -4.39
CA PRO A 36 -1.66 0.43 -5.40
C PRO A 36 -0.58 1.48 -5.10
N TRP A 37 0.59 1.06 -4.72
CA TRP A 37 1.76 1.90 -4.45
C TRP A 37 2.87 1.74 -5.50
N GLU A 38 2.68 0.83 -6.44
CA GLU A 38 3.54 0.57 -7.59
C GLU A 38 2.76 0.53 -8.90
N SER A 39 3.45 0.26 -10.01
CA SER A 39 2.82 0.06 -11.32
C SER A 39 1.85 -1.12 -11.29
N GLN A 40 0.77 -1.04 -12.06
CA GLN A 40 -0.26 -2.08 -12.14
C GLN A 40 0.32 -3.46 -12.49
N ALA A 41 1.36 -3.50 -13.35
CA ALA A 41 2.02 -4.74 -13.71
C ALA A 41 2.77 -5.38 -12.55
N GLN A 42 3.40 -4.58 -11.68
CA GLN A 42 4.09 -5.07 -10.49
C GLN A 42 3.10 -5.52 -9.42
N MET A 43 2.03 -4.75 -9.21
CA MET A 43 0.93 -5.12 -8.32
C MET A 43 0.33 -6.47 -8.72
N THR A 44 0.04 -6.67 -10.01
CA THR A 44 -0.49 -7.93 -10.53
C THR A 44 0.46 -9.11 -10.29
N ARG A 45 1.78 -8.94 -10.55
CA ARG A 45 2.77 -9.99 -10.28
C ARG A 45 2.79 -10.39 -8.81
N ARG A 46 2.81 -9.41 -7.91
CA ARG A 46 2.80 -9.64 -6.46
C ARG A 46 1.55 -10.37 -6.01
N MET A 47 0.39 -9.90 -6.44
CA MET A 47 -0.87 -10.51 -6.07
C MET A 47 -1.05 -11.93 -6.65
N ASN A 48 -0.40 -12.25 -7.78
CA ASN A 48 -0.33 -13.62 -8.28
C ASN A 48 0.43 -14.56 -7.31
N HIS A 49 1.51 -14.09 -6.67
CA HIS A 49 2.18 -14.87 -5.62
C HIS A 49 1.25 -15.10 -4.44
N VAL A 50 0.56 -14.06 -3.96
CA VAL A 50 -0.39 -14.17 -2.84
C VAL A 50 -1.53 -15.14 -3.16
N THR A 51 -2.18 -15.00 -4.30
CA THR A 51 -3.33 -15.86 -4.65
C THR A 51 -2.91 -17.31 -4.91
N THR A 52 -1.71 -17.53 -5.48
CA THR A 52 -1.14 -18.87 -5.65
C THR A 52 -0.84 -19.51 -4.30
N TYR A 53 -0.16 -18.81 -3.41
CA TYR A 53 0.11 -19.26 -2.05
C TYR A 53 -1.19 -19.61 -1.30
N LEU A 54 -2.17 -18.70 -1.29
CA LEU A 54 -3.45 -18.94 -0.62
C LEU A 54 -4.17 -20.18 -1.18
N LYS A 55 -4.16 -20.36 -2.51
CA LYS A 55 -4.72 -21.57 -3.12
C LYS A 55 -4.03 -22.85 -2.62
N ASN A 56 -2.70 -22.84 -2.55
CA ASN A 56 -1.93 -24.01 -2.11
C ASN A 56 -2.14 -24.30 -0.61
N ALA A 57 -2.09 -23.27 0.23
CA ALA A 57 -2.20 -23.39 1.68
C ALA A 57 -3.64 -23.68 2.16
N THR A 58 -4.66 -23.17 1.48
CA THR A 58 -6.05 -23.21 1.98
C THR A 58 -7.02 -23.99 1.09
N GLY A 59 -6.66 -24.24 -0.15
CA GLY A 59 -7.56 -24.79 -1.18
C GLY A 59 -8.57 -23.78 -1.73
N LEU A 60 -8.57 -22.53 -1.27
CA LEU A 60 -9.52 -21.48 -1.69
C LEU A 60 -9.14 -20.88 -3.04
N LYS A 61 -10.15 -20.59 -3.84
CA LYS A 61 -10.00 -19.76 -5.06
C LYS A 61 -10.09 -18.29 -4.66
N VAL A 62 -8.94 -17.66 -4.45
CA VAL A 62 -8.87 -16.22 -4.16
C VAL A 62 -8.53 -15.48 -5.45
N ARG A 63 -9.37 -14.50 -5.84
CA ARG A 63 -9.19 -13.68 -7.03
C ARG A 63 -8.72 -12.27 -6.69
N TYR A 64 -7.69 -11.82 -7.37
CA TYR A 64 -7.24 -10.43 -7.27
C TYR A 64 -8.16 -9.50 -8.07
N VAL A 65 -8.62 -8.44 -7.43
CA VAL A 65 -9.38 -7.33 -8.02
C VAL A 65 -8.48 -6.10 -8.04
N PRO A 66 -7.91 -5.71 -9.19
CA PRO A 66 -6.98 -4.61 -9.26
C PRO A 66 -7.66 -3.27 -9.01
N ALA A 67 -7.03 -2.43 -8.19
CA ALA A 67 -7.44 -1.07 -7.95
C ALA A 67 -6.61 -0.09 -8.80
N ILE A 68 -7.24 0.96 -9.34
CA ILE A 68 -6.57 1.98 -10.16
C ILE A 68 -5.87 3.05 -9.31
N ASN A 69 -6.31 3.24 -8.07
CA ASN A 69 -5.71 4.14 -7.09
C ASN A 69 -6.16 3.73 -5.67
N TYR A 70 -5.61 4.39 -4.65
CA TYR A 70 -5.94 4.12 -3.24
C TYR A 70 -7.44 4.28 -2.94
N ALA A 71 -8.08 5.36 -3.40
CA ALA A 71 -9.51 5.57 -3.16
C ALA A 71 -10.36 4.46 -3.78
N HIS A 72 -9.98 3.98 -4.96
CA HIS A 72 -10.66 2.86 -5.61
C HIS A 72 -10.50 1.56 -4.84
N SER A 73 -9.34 1.27 -4.23
CA SER A 73 -9.17 0.06 -3.42
C SER A 73 -10.10 0.04 -2.20
N TYR A 74 -10.32 1.18 -1.58
CA TYR A 74 -11.29 1.30 -0.47
C TYR A 74 -12.73 1.12 -0.96
N ALA A 75 -13.08 1.77 -2.08
CA ALA A 75 -14.41 1.65 -2.66
C ALA A 75 -14.75 0.20 -3.08
N LEU A 76 -13.80 -0.60 -3.54
CA LEU A 76 -14.00 -2.02 -3.83
C LEU A 76 -14.43 -2.78 -2.57
N VAL A 77 -13.82 -2.50 -1.43
CA VAL A 77 -14.17 -3.12 -0.15
C VAL A 77 -15.52 -2.61 0.36
N GLU A 78 -15.75 -1.31 0.32
CA GLU A 78 -16.99 -0.66 0.77
C GLU A 78 -18.22 -1.15 -0.02
N ARG A 79 -18.05 -1.41 -1.32
CA ARG A 79 -19.11 -1.95 -2.18
C ARG A 79 -19.26 -3.47 -2.12
N GLY A 80 -18.40 -4.16 -1.34
CA GLY A 80 -18.39 -5.62 -1.25
C GLY A 80 -17.86 -6.35 -2.49
N GLU A 81 -17.15 -5.64 -3.38
CA GLU A 81 -16.48 -6.20 -4.56
C GLU A 81 -15.14 -6.86 -4.19
N ALA A 82 -14.59 -6.55 -3.01
CA ALA A 82 -13.46 -7.24 -2.40
C ALA A 82 -13.80 -7.62 -0.95
N ASP A 83 -13.46 -8.86 -0.55
CA ASP A 83 -13.62 -9.40 0.80
C ASP A 83 -12.39 -9.13 1.66
N LEU A 84 -11.23 -8.93 1.03
CA LEU A 84 -9.92 -8.78 1.64
C LEU A 84 -9.18 -7.59 1.01
N ILE A 85 -8.42 -6.87 1.83
CA ILE A 85 -7.55 -5.81 1.35
C ILE A 85 -6.21 -5.83 2.09
N LEU A 86 -5.11 -5.77 1.32
CA LEU A 86 -3.78 -5.42 1.83
C LEU A 86 -3.62 -3.90 1.78
N VAL A 87 -3.35 -3.29 2.92
CA VAL A 87 -3.38 -1.84 3.05
C VAL A 87 -2.47 -1.36 4.18
N GLY A 88 -1.82 -0.21 3.99
CA GLY A 88 -1.03 0.43 5.03
C GLY A 88 -1.88 0.94 6.20
N ILE A 89 -1.21 1.31 7.29
CA ILE A 89 -1.82 1.70 8.58
C ILE A 89 -2.94 2.77 8.43
N TYR A 90 -2.77 3.75 7.56
CA TYR A 90 -3.78 4.81 7.40
C TYR A 90 -5.05 4.31 6.71
N GLY A 91 -4.89 3.53 5.65
CA GLY A 91 -6.04 2.92 4.98
C GLY A 91 -6.78 1.94 5.89
N GLY A 92 -6.02 1.16 6.66
CA GLY A 92 -6.58 0.27 7.66
C GLY A 92 -7.41 1.02 8.71
N TYR A 93 -6.86 2.09 9.30
CA TYR A 93 -7.59 2.97 10.23
C TYR A 93 -8.91 3.47 9.62
N ARG A 94 -8.87 3.97 8.38
CA ARG A 94 -10.06 4.47 7.69
C ARG A 94 -11.13 3.41 7.47
N LEU A 95 -10.73 2.23 7.00
CA LEU A 95 -11.65 1.11 6.76
C LEU A 95 -12.30 0.60 8.05
N LEU A 96 -11.50 0.42 9.11
CA LEU A 96 -12.02 -0.05 10.40
C LEU A 96 -12.96 0.97 11.05
N LYS A 97 -12.75 2.26 10.80
CA LYS A 97 -13.65 3.33 11.26
C LYS A 97 -14.94 3.40 10.42
N ALA A 98 -14.86 3.15 9.12
CA ALA A 98 -15.98 3.24 8.19
C ALA A 98 -16.86 1.99 8.17
N LEU A 99 -16.27 0.80 8.37
CA LEU A 99 -16.94 -0.49 8.22
C LEU A 99 -16.94 -1.27 9.54
N PRO A 100 -18.06 -1.31 10.28
CA PRO A 100 -18.15 -2.02 11.58
C PRO A 100 -17.86 -3.52 11.50
N ASN A 101 -17.98 -4.11 10.31
CA ASN A 101 -17.73 -5.52 10.06
C ASN A 101 -16.33 -5.79 9.46
N ALA A 102 -15.50 -4.78 9.29
CA ALA A 102 -14.10 -4.95 8.93
C ALA A 102 -13.29 -5.39 10.14
N VAL A 103 -12.39 -6.36 9.95
CA VAL A 103 -11.51 -6.89 10.99
C VAL A 103 -10.08 -7.02 10.48
N PRO A 104 -9.08 -6.60 11.27
CA PRO A 104 -7.70 -6.84 10.91
C PRO A 104 -7.38 -8.32 11.16
N LEU A 105 -7.03 -9.04 10.10
CA LEU A 105 -6.70 -10.46 10.18
C LEU A 105 -5.27 -10.66 10.65
N VAL A 106 -4.32 -10.01 10.00
CA VAL A 106 -2.90 -10.03 10.35
C VAL A 106 -2.27 -8.66 10.11
N VAL A 107 -1.13 -8.44 10.75
CA VAL A 107 -0.27 -7.28 10.56
C VAL A 107 1.14 -7.75 10.21
N GLN A 108 1.82 -6.98 9.38
CA GLN A 108 3.23 -7.16 9.07
C GLN A 108 4.06 -7.20 10.36
N LYS A 109 5.02 -8.14 10.47
CA LYS A 109 6.06 -8.08 11.51
C LYS A 109 6.95 -6.85 11.31
N PRO A 110 7.48 -6.23 12.39
CA PRO A 110 8.33 -5.05 12.26
C PRO A 110 9.53 -5.31 11.34
N SER A 111 9.62 -4.56 10.26
CA SER A 111 10.72 -4.71 9.27
C SER A 111 10.91 -3.44 8.44
N TYR A 112 10.17 -2.40 8.76
CA TYR A 112 10.10 -1.20 7.97
C TYR A 112 10.50 0.01 8.81
N ARG A 113 11.18 0.95 8.16
CA ARG A 113 11.47 2.28 8.68
C ARG A 113 11.00 3.32 7.67
N LEU A 114 10.51 4.43 8.16
CA LEU A 114 10.37 5.62 7.33
C LEU A 114 11.76 6.25 7.20
N VAL A 115 12.15 6.60 5.98
CA VAL A 115 13.36 7.37 5.73
C VAL A 115 13.04 8.64 4.96
N MET A 116 13.78 9.71 5.23
CA MET A 116 13.76 10.93 4.45
C MET A 116 14.99 10.95 3.54
N LEU A 117 14.75 11.10 2.24
CA LEU A 117 15.80 11.24 1.24
C LEU A 117 15.98 12.70 0.86
N GLY A 118 17.21 13.10 0.68
CA GLY A 118 17.60 14.38 0.07
C GLY A 118 18.71 14.17 -0.95
N HIS A 119 19.05 15.20 -1.71
CA HIS A 119 20.18 15.15 -2.62
C HIS A 119 21.50 15.15 -1.81
N ARG A 120 22.45 14.27 -2.18
CA ARG A 120 23.73 14.11 -1.46
C ARG A 120 24.52 15.42 -1.32
N ARG A 121 24.54 16.26 -2.38
CA ARG A 121 25.19 17.58 -2.34
C ARG A 121 24.67 18.47 -1.22
N TRP A 122 23.40 18.33 -0.83
CA TRP A 122 22.83 19.08 0.29
C TRP A 122 23.49 18.72 1.61
N LEU A 123 23.87 17.44 1.82
CA LEU A 123 24.61 17.01 3.00
C LEU A 123 26.06 17.57 3.01
N GLU A 124 26.66 17.71 1.82
CA GLU A 124 28.01 18.25 1.65
C GLU A 124 28.06 19.76 1.89
N GLU A 125 26.93 20.45 1.65
CA GLU A 125 26.79 21.91 1.88
C GLU A 125 26.47 22.25 3.35
N LEU A 126 26.16 21.27 4.21
CA LEU A 126 25.97 21.51 5.64
C LEU A 126 27.31 21.84 6.30
N GLU A 127 27.45 23.10 6.71
CA GLU A 127 28.68 23.59 7.41
C GLU A 127 28.71 23.20 8.90
N THR A 128 27.79 22.38 9.38
CA THR A 128 27.60 22.06 10.80
C THR A 128 27.95 20.60 11.08
N ASP A 129 28.57 20.33 12.23
CA ASP A 129 28.78 18.99 12.79
C ASP A 129 27.46 18.33 13.27
N GLU A 130 26.33 19.00 13.10
CA GLU A 130 25.01 18.46 13.45
C GLU A 130 24.55 17.48 12.39
N GLU A 131 24.21 16.28 12.79
CA GLU A 131 23.58 15.30 11.90
C GLU A 131 22.24 15.85 11.41
N PRO A 132 22.01 15.84 10.07
CA PRO A 132 20.74 16.28 9.52
C PRO A 132 19.61 15.43 10.07
N GLY A 133 18.50 16.07 10.42
CA GLY A 133 17.35 15.44 11.04
C GLY A 133 16.05 15.80 10.34
N LEU A 134 14.95 15.44 10.95
CA LEU A 134 13.61 15.71 10.41
C LEU A 134 13.32 17.22 10.30
N ALA A 135 13.94 18.04 11.18
CA ALA A 135 13.82 19.50 11.16
C ALA A 135 14.35 20.15 9.86
N SER A 136 15.17 19.41 9.09
CA SER A 136 15.64 19.88 7.78
C SER A 136 14.55 20.19 6.76
N VAL A 137 13.30 19.72 6.98
CA VAL A 137 12.16 20.05 6.12
C VAL A 137 11.71 21.51 6.24
N THR A 138 12.13 22.24 7.28
CA THR A 138 11.69 23.61 7.53
C THR A 138 12.12 24.55 6.41
N GLY A 139 11.14 25.23 5.80
CA GLY A 139 11.35 26.12 4.66
C GLY A 139 11.80 25.41 3.38
N ARG A 140 11.49 24.11 3.24
CA ARG A 140 11.90 23.29 2.09
C ARG A 140 10.69 22.73 1.35
N ARG A 141 10.91 22.35 0.10
CA ARG A 141 9.92 21.66 -0.74
C ARG A 141 9.95 20.18 -0.43
N VAL A 142 8.80 19.59 -0.09
CA VAL A 142 8.70 18.19 0.35
C VAL A 142 7.76 17.39 -0.53
N GLY A 143 8.23 16.25 -1.03
CA GLY A 143 7.41 15.30 -1.78
C GLY A 143 6.83 14.22 -0.87
N PHE A 144 5.52 14.03 -0.98
CA PHE A 144 4.77 12.97 -0.31
C PHE A 144 4.20 11.99 -1.32
N GLY A 145 3.92 10.77 -0.88
CA GLY A 145 3.12 9.82 -1.64
C GLY A 145 1.64 10.19 -1.70
N SER A 146 0.80 9.25 -2.13
CA SER A 146 -0.65 9.43 -2.12
C SER A 146 -1.15 9.89 -0.74
N ARG A 147 -2.13 10.81 -0.72
CA ARG A 147 -2.83 11.26 0.52
C ARG A 147 -3.43 10.13 1.34
N PHE A 148 -3.57 8.97 0.75
CA PHE A 148 -4.09 7.76 1.39
C PHE A 148 -2.99 6.79 1.82
N SER A 149 -1.71 7.13 1.57
CA SER A 149 -0.58 6.31 1.97
C SER A 149 -0.31 6.43 3.47
N GLY A 150 -0.11 5.28 4.12
CA GLY A 150 0.39 5.22 5.50
C GLY A 150 1.85 5.66 5.56
N SER A 151 2.70 5.00 4.78
CA SER A 151 4.16 5.14 4.86
C SER A 151 4.71 6.42 4.23
N ALA A 152 4.18 6.85 3.10
CA ALA A 152 4.73 7.99 2.36
C ALA A 152 3.94 9.30 2.54
N PHE A 153 2.91 9.32 3.41
CA PHE A 153 2.15 10.53 3.72
C PHE A 153 1.83 10.66 5.21
N LEU A 154 1.02 9.76 5.77
CA LEU A 154 0.56 9.91 7.16
C LEU A 154 1.71 9.81 8.17
N GLN A 155 2.57 8.80 8.06
CA GLN A 155 3.67 8.59 9.00
C GLN A 155 4.72 9.70 8.98
N PRO A 156 5.11 10.28 7.81
CA PRO A 156 5.88 11.52 7.78
C PRO A 156 5.28 12.63 8.62
N LEU A 157 3.99 12.92 8.44
CA LEU A 157 3.31 13.99 9.20
C LEU A 157 3.23 13.68 10.69
N LEU A 158 3.00 12.42 11.07
CA LEU A 158 3.05 12.00 12.48
C LEU A 158 4.47 12.09 13.07
N ALA A 159 5.50 11.83 12.27
CA ALA A 159 6.89 12.00 12.70
C ALA A 159 7.22 13.47 12.91
N MET A 160 6.86 14.33 11.97
CA MET A 160 6.99 15.79 12.08
C MET A 160 6.27 16.32 13.32
N GLN A 161 5.02 15.93 13.55
CA GLN A 161 4.25 16.32 14.72
C GLN A 161 4.93 15.94 16.05
N ARG A 162 5.62 14.81 16.11
CA ARG A 162 6.38 14.38 17.32
C ARG A 162 7.53 15.33 17.65
N GLU A 163 8.12 15.92 16.65
CA GLU A 163 9.20 16.89 16.77
C GLU A 163 8.71 18.35 16.82
N GLY A 164 7.38 18.55 16.94
CA GLY A 164 6.76 19.86 17.00
C GLY A 164 6.64 20.59 15.66
N LEU A 165 6.93 19.87 14.55
CA LEU A 165 6.79 20.40 13.19
C LEU A 165 5.36 20.18 12.68
N THR A 166 4.93 21.09 11.81
CA THR A 166 3.63 21.07 11.15
C THR A 166 3.76 21.19 9.64
N SER A 167 2.66 21.09 8.93
CA SER A 167 2.66 21.36 7.49
C SER A 167 2.98 22.83 7.14
N ALA A 168 2.82 23.76 8.08
CA ALA A 168 3.17 25.17 7.90
C ALA A 168 4.69 25.43 7.92
N ASP A 169 5.47 24.48 8.42
CA ASP A 169 6.94 24.57 8.40
C ASP A 169 7.55 24.17 7.04
N ILE A 170 6.75 23.58 6.15
CA ILE A 170 7.13 23.22 4.78
C ILE A 170 6.83 24.41 3.85
N ASP A 171 7.76 24.75 2.96
CA ASP A 171 7.55 25.85 1.99
C ASP A 171 6.53 25.44 0.91
N GLU A 172 6.80 24.33 0.23
CA GLU A 172 5.91 23.75 -0.77
C GLU A 172 5.82 22.24 -0.58
N CYS A 173 4.69 21.63 -0.95
CA CYS A 173 4.60 20.19 -0.98
C CYS A 173 3.96 19.65 -2.28
N LEU A 174 4.37 18.43 -2.64
CA LEU A 174 3.96 17.77 -3.85
C LEU A 174 3.48 16.36 -3.53
N HIS A 175 2.43 15.88 -4.20
CA HIS A 175 1.95 14.51 -4.10
C HIS A 175 2.33 13.70 -5.34
N GLU A 176 3.08 12.61 -5.13
CA GLU A 176 3.38 11.60 -6.15
C GLU A 176 2.62 10.30 -5.83
N PRO A 177 1.60 9.93 -6.61
CA PRO A 177 0.81 8.73 -6.35
C PRO A 177 1.61 7.44 -6.42
N VAL A 178 2.63 7.38 -7.28
CA VAL A 178 3.50 6.22 -7.47
C VAL A 178 4.77 6.41 -6.64
N GLN A 179 4.83 5.83 -5.46
CA GLN A 179 5.91 6.05 -4.49
C GLN A 179 7.32 5.83 -5.05
N ARG A 180 7.49 4.93 -6.03
CA ARG A 180 8.80 4.71 -6.67
C ARG A 180 9.32 5.90 -7.46
N HIS A 181 8.48 6.87 -7.80
CA HIS A 181 8.89 8.09 -8.48
C HIS A 181 9.42 9.16 -7.53
N LEU A 182 9.12 9.05 -6.22
CA LEU A 182 9.55 10.03 -5.22
C LEU A 182 11.07 10.30 -5.22
N PRO A 183 11.97 9.29 -5.27
CA PRO A 183 13.41 9.56 -5.35
C PRO A 183 13.80 10.39 -6.57
N ALA A 184 13.16 10.17 -7.73
CA ALA A 184 13.43 10.94 -8.94
C ALA A 184 13.00 12.41 -8.82
N GLN A 185 12.00 12.73 -7.99
CA GLN A 185 11.60 14.12 -7.75
C GLN A 185 12.72 14.92 -7.06
N VAL A 186 13.46 14.27 -6.12
CA VAL A 186 14.63 14.88 -5.50
C VAL A 186 15.78 15.03 -6.49
N ALA A 187 16.11 13.96 -7.22
CA ALA A 187 17.21 13.99 -8.19
C ALA A 187 17.00 15.06 -9.27
N ASN A 188 15.76 15.26 -9.71
CA ASN A 188 15.37 16.28 -10.69
C ASN A 188 15.21 17.70 -10.08
N GLY A 189 15.39 17.87 -8.77
CA GLY A 189 15.28 19.15 -8.09
C GLY A 189 13.85 19.72 -8.02
N MET A 190 12.83 18.87 -8.22
CA MET A 190 11.42 19.28 -8.07
C MET A 190 11.07 19.51 -6.59
N VAL A 191 11.62 18.68 -5.71
CA VAL A 191 11.53 18.83 -4.25
C VAL A 191 12.90 18.65 -3.62
N ASP A 192 13.07 19.12 -2.40
CA ASP A 192 14.32 19.01 -1.66
C ASP A 192 14.39 17.70 -0.88
N PHE A 193 13.24 17.23 -0.35
CA PHE A 193 13.13 16.00 0.41
C PHE A 193 11.91 15.19 0.00
N VAL A 194 12.01 13.85 0.17
CA VAL A 194 10.89 12.93 0.06
C VAL A 194 10.91 11.90 1.17
N PHE A 195 9.74 11.36 1.50
CA PHE A 195 9.62 10.26 2.44
C PHE A 195 9.27 8.96 1.75
N ILE A 196 10.06 7.93 2.02
CA ILE A 196 9.86 6.59 1.47
C ILE A 196 9.97 5.52 2.56
N PRO A 197 9.35 4.34 2.37
CA PRO A 197 9.63 3.19 3.22
C PRO A 197 11.02 2.63 2.91
N SER A 198 11.72 2.13 3.93
CA SER A 198 12.96 1.37 3.81
C SER A 198 12.88 0.11 4.67
N HIS A 199 13.43 -1.00 4.19
CA HIS A 199 13.54 -2.22 4.97
C HIS A 199 14.93 -2.30 5.61
N THR A 200 15.00 -2.81 6.83
CA THR A 200 16.18 -2.73 7.71
C THR A 200 17.47 -3.31 7.15
N ASP A 201 17.34 -4.27 6.26
CA ASP A 201 18.44 -5.00 5.63
C ASP A 201 18.72 -4.61 4.18
N LYS A 202 17.89 -3.71 3.62
CA LYS A 202 17.96 -3.27 2.22
C LYS A 202 17.59 -1.79 2.09
N ASN A 203 18.36 -0.95 2.79
CA ASN A 203 18.07 0.50 2.93
C ASN A 203 17.93 1.26 1.62
N ASP A 204 18.58 0.81 0.55
CA ASP A 204 18.58 1.46 -0.76
C ASP A 204 17.57 0.89 -1.76
N GLN A 205 16.77 -0.10 -1.37
CA GLN A 205 15.92 -0.85 -2.28
C GLN A 205 14.84 0.01 -2.98
N PHE A 206 14.40 1.08 -2.33
CA PHE A 206 13.44 2.05 -2.90
C PHE A 206 14.13 3.18 -3.66
N ILE A 207 15.46 3.28 -3.60
CA ILE A 207 16.24 4.21 -4.40
C ILE A 207 16.62 3.49 -5.68
N PRO A 208 16.17 3.95 -6.85
CA PRO A 208 16.60 3.39 -8.13
C PRO A 208 18.12 3.39 -8.24
N GLU A 209 18.70 2.28 -8.72
CA GLU A 209 20.16 2.12 -8.80
C GLU A 209 20.89 3.31 -9.43
N PRO A 210 20.41 3.91 -10.54
CA PRO A 210 21.07 5.08 -11.12
C PRO A 210 21.08 6.32 -10.23
N LEU A 211 20.22 6.40 -9.20
CA LEU A 211 20.10 7.56 -8.32
C LEU A 211 20.81 7.37 -6.96
N ARG A 212 21.41 6.22 -6.69
CA ARG A 212 22.03 5.92 -5.39
C ARG A 212 23.24 6.79 -5.07
N ASP A 213 23.97 7.21 -6.09
CA ASP A 213 25.11 8.09 -5.92
C ASP A 213 24.71 9.55 -5.73
N GLU A 214 23.52 9.93 -6.18
CA GLU A 214 23.01 11.30 -6.10
C GLU A 214 22.21 11.57 -4.83
N LEU A 215 21.57 10.54 -4.28
CA LEU A 215 20.67 10.65 -3.13
C LEU A 215 21.30 10.10 -1.84
N ALA A 216 20.86 10.65 -0.72
CA ALA A 216 21.25 10.18 0.59
C ALA A 216 20.06 10.11 1.54
N ILE A 217 20.16 9.22 2.54
CA ILE A 217 19.23 9.18 3.67
C ILE A 217 19.62 10.31 4.62
N VAL A 218 18.73 11.25 4.83
CA VAL A 218 18.90 12.43 5.69
C VAL A 218 18.39 12.17 7.10
N TRP A 219 17.36 11.34 7.21
CA TRP A 219 16.76 10.97 8.49
C TRP A 219 16.15 9.56 8.40
N THR A 220 16.17 8.85 9.51
CA THR A 220 15.61 7.51 9.64
C THR A 220 14.70 7.41 10.86
N GLY A 221 13.47 7.05 10.65
CA GLY A 221 12.49 6.80 11.71
C GLY A 221 12.71 5.48 12.46
N PRO A 222 11.94 5.25 13.52
CA PRO A 222 11.99 3.99 14.26
C PRO A 222 11.53 2.81 13.42
N LEU A 223 11.91 1.60 13.84
CA LEU A 223 11.39 0.36 13.29
C LEU A 223 9.89 0.26 13.55
N ASP A 224 9.12 -0.02 12.53
CA ASP A 224 7.65 -0.01 12.59
C ASP A 224 7.03 -1.09 11.71
N ARG A 225 5.71 -1.14 11.72
CA ARG A 225 4.81 -1.93 10.88
C ARG A 225 4.05 -0.99 9.96
N ASN A 226 3.74 -1.45 8.76
CA ASN A 226 2.92 -0.64 7.86
C ASN A 226 1.68 -1.39 7.35
N ASP A 227 1.82 -2.66 6.93
CA ASP A 227 0.77 -3.32 6.17
C ASP A 227 -0.09 -4.22 7.02
N TYR A 228 -1.40 -4.12 6.80
CA TYR A 228 -2.44 -4.95 7.38
C TYR A 228 -3.15 -5.73 6.27
N LEU A 229 -3.49 -6.98 6.56
CA LEU A 229 -4.54 -7.67 5.84
C LEU A 229 -5.85 -7.48 6.61
N ILE A 230 -6.80 -6.80 6.00
CA ILE A 230 -8.12 -6.59 6.56
C ILE A 230 -9.13 -7.46 5.82
N GLY A 231 -9.97 -8.17 6.55
CA GLY A 231 -11.12 -8.88 6.04
C GLY A 231 -12.42 -8.17 6.39
N VAL A 232 -13.43 -8.30 5.52
CA VAL A 232 -14.76 -7.77 5.79
C VAL A 232 -15.72 -8.94 6.04
N ASN A 233 -16.12 -9.12 7.28
CA ASN A 233 -17.06 -10.16 7.66
C ASN A 233 -18.46 -9.90 7.11
N LYS A 234 -19.07 -10.92 6.48
CA LYS A 234 -20.48 -10.94 6.16
C LYS A 234 -21.22 -11.70 7.27
N PRO A 235 -21.92 -11.03 8.19
CA PRO A 235 -22.37 -11.66 9.45
C PRO A 235 -23.22 -12.92 9.28
N MET A 236 -23.97 -13.02 8.18
CA MET A 236 -24.84 -14.17 7.90
C MET A 236 -24.15 -15.23 7.02
N ASP A 237 -22.93 -14.99 6.55
CA ASP A 237 -22.18 -15.92 5.69
C ASP A 237 -21.10 -16.66 6.47
N LYS A 238 -21.48 -17.77 7.10
CA LYS A 238 -20.56 -18.62 7.85
C LYS A 238 -19.45 -19.23 6.98
N LYS A 239 -19.72 -19.47 5.70
CA LYS A 239 -18.69 -19.99 4.76
C LYS A 239 -17.62 -18.94 4.54
N GLN A 240 -18.02 -17.70 4.26
CA GLN A 240 -17.09 -16.60 4.08
C GLN A 240 -16.25 -16.33 5.34
N GLN A 241 -16.88 -16.36 6.54
CA GLN A 241 -16.15 -16.22 7.81
C GLN A 241 -15.12 -17.33 8.01
N SER A 242 -15.47 -18.59 7.72
CA SER A 242 -14.53 -19.72 7.77
C SER A 242 -13.39 -19.53 6.77
N ASN A 243 -13.67 -19.01 5.57
CA ASN A 243 -12.66 -18.74 4.57
C ASN A 243 -11.69 -17.63 5.02
N LEU A 244 -12.18 -16.57 5.67
CA LEU A 244 -11.33 -15.51 6.25
C LEU A 244 -10.40 -16.07 7.34
N GLN A 245 -10.88 -16.98 8.18
CA GLN A 245 -10.04 -17.64 9.19
C GLN A 245 -8.94 -18.50 8.57
N LYS A 246 -9.23 -19.25 7.49
CA LYS A 246 -8.23 -20.00 6.76
C LYS A 246 -7.16 -19.08 6.16
N VAL A 247 -7.58 -17.94 5.59
CA VAL A 247 -6.65 -16.94 5.04
C VAL A 247 -5.79 -16.35 6.16
N GLN A 248 -6.36 -16.00 7.31
CA GLN A 248 -5.62 -15.52 8.49
C GLN A 248 -4.55 -16.54 8.90
N GLN A 249 -4.92 -17.81 9.05
CA GLN A 249 -3.99 -18.86 9.43
C GLN A 249 -2.87 -19.04 8.40
N ALA A 250 -3.20 -19.04 7.12
CA ALA A 250 -2.20 -19.14 6.06
C ALA A 250 -1.16 -17.99 6.13
N PHE A 251 -1.60 -16.74 6.37
CA PHE A 251 -0.67 -15.62 6.52
C PHE A 251 0.19 -15.71 7.80
N LEU A 252 -0.33 -16.30 8.89
CA LEU A 252 0.44 -16.52 10.12
C LEU A 252 1.50 -17.61 9.96
N GLU A 253 1.22 -18.60 9.12
CA GLU A 253 2.12 -19.73 8.80
C GLU A 253 3.07 -19.42 7.64
N LEU A 254 2.93 -18.24 7.03
CA LEU A 254 3.73 -17.83 5.88
C LEU A 254 5.21 -17.72 6.28
N ASP A 255 6.05 -18.54 5.68
CA ASP A 255 7.48 -18.58 5.91
C ASP A 255 8.28 -18.74 4.61
N ARG A 256 9.62 -18.84 4.73
CA ARG A 256 10.53 -18.93 3.61
C ARG A 256 10.96 -20.38 3.29
N THR A 257 10.41 -21.38 3.95
CA THR A 257 10.77 -22.78 3.75
C THR A 257 10.17 -23.34 2.46
N ALA A 258 8.94 -22.94 2.12
CA ALA A 258 8.28 -23.25 0.87
C ALA A 258 8.52 -22.15 -0.18
N ASP A 259 8.63 -22.54 -1.46
CA ASP A 259 8.93 -21.62 -2.57
C ASP A 259 7.85 -20.55 -2.76
N ASP A 260 6.58 -20.91 -2.62
CA ASP A 260 5.46 -20.00 -2.78
C ASP A 260 5.36 -19.00 -1.60
N GLY A 261 5.63 -19.46 -0.36
CA GLY A 261 5.72 -18.60 0.81
C GLY A 261 6.87 -17.60 0.68
N ARG A 262 8.06 -18.10 0.27
CA ARG A 262 9.22 -17.24 0.00
C ARG A 262 8.90 -16.21 -1.08
N ALA A 263 8.23 -16.59 -2.17
CA ALA A 263 7.87 -15.66 -3.25
C ALA A 263 6.96 -14.51 -2.76
N VAL A 264 6.01 -14.78 -1.86
CA VAL A 264 5.18 -13.74 -1.23
C VAL A 264 6.04 -12.83 -0.37
N LEU A 265 6.83 -13.39 0.56
CA LEU A 265 7.65 -12.61 1.49
C LEU A 265 8.71 -11.76 0.79
N ASP A 266 9.30 -12.27 -0.30
CA ASP A 266 10.25 -11.51 -1.12
C ASP A 266 9.56 -10.39 -1.91
N ALA A 267 8.37 -10.64 -2.45
CA ALA A 267 7.61 -9.64 -3.19
C ALA A 267 7.17 -8.45 -2.31
N TYR A 268 6.95 -8.69 -1.01
CA TYR A 268 6.63 -7.65 -0.02
C TYR A 268 7.84 -7.21 0.79
N MET A 269 8.99 -7.88 0.65
CA MET A 269 10.20 -7.61 1.43
C MET A 269 9.99 -7.72 2.95
N LEU A 270 9.17 -8.70 3.38
CA LEU A 270 8.75 -8.87 4.76
C LEU A 270 9.36 -10.12 5.41
N PRO A 271 9.54 -10.11 6.74
CA PRO A 271 9.92 -11.30 7.50
C PRO A 271 8.72 -12.23 7.79
N GLY A 272 7.50 -11.76 7.61
CA GLY A 272 6.26 -12.47 7.88
C GLY A 272 5.16 -11.60 8.47
N PHE A 273 4.11 -12.26 8.93
CA PHE A 273 2.95 -11.63 9.55
C PHE A 273 2.74 -12.14 10.98
N GLU A 274 2.01 -11.38 11.77
CA GLU A 274 1.62 -11.72 13.15
C GLU A 274 0.18 -11.27 13.43
N LEU A 275 -0.40 -11.75 14.52
CA LEU A 275 -1.71 -11.26 14.94
C LEU A 275 -1.61 -9.80 15.39
N PRO A 276 -2.58 -8.95 15.04
CA PRO A 276 -2.67 -7.61 15.59
C PRO A 276 -2.87 -7.70 17.12
N THR A 277 -2.09 -6.94 17.89
CA THR A 277 -2.23 -6.86 19.35
C THR A 277 -3.45 -6.04 19.77
N SER A 278 -3.87 -5.10 18.93
CA SER A 278 -5.12 -4.35 19.00
C SER A 278 -5.51 -3.97 17.57
N GLN A 279 -6.76 -3.52 17.34
CA GLN A 279 -7.14 -3.03 16.00
C GLN A 279 -6.17 -1.97 15.50
N PHE A 280 -5.83 -0.98 16.35
CA PHE A 280 -4.72 -0.05 16.22
C PHE A 280 -4.24 0.32 17.62
N PRO A 281 -2.96 0.63 17.82
CA PRO A 281 -2.51 1.21 19.08
C PRO A 281 -3.30 2.49 19.35
N GLU A 282 -3.94 2.60 20.50
CA GLU A 282 -4.79 3.73 20.89
C GLU A 282 -4.07 5.07 20.72
N ALA A 283 -2.80 5.13 21.16
CA ALA A 283 -1.96 6.30 20.98
C ALA A 283 -1.78 6.71 19.49
N THR A 284 -1.75 5.75 18.57
CA THR A 284 -1.67 6.04 17.12
C THR A 284 -2.98 6.58 16.60
N ASN A 285 -4.11 6.04 17.05
CA ASN A 285 -5.44 6.53 16.67
C ASN A 285 -5.64 7.98 17.12
N HIS A 286 -5.33 8.30 18.37
CA HIS A 286 -5.39 9.67 18.88
C HIS A 286 -4.53 10.65 18.08
N ARG A 287 -3.34 10.24 17.66
CA ARG A 287 -2.45 11.07 16.86
C ARG A 287 -2.97 11.27 15.45
N ILE A 288 -3.50 10.22 14.82
CA ILE A 288 -4.16 10.32 13.51
C ILE A 288 -5.34 11.29 13.61
N GLU A 289 -6.18 11.15 14.64
CA GLU A 289 -7.34 12.04 14.85
C GLU A 289 -6.94 13.48 15.14
N ALA A 290 -5.91 13.69 15.96
CA ALA A 290 -5.37 15.01 16.24
C ALA A 290 -4.81 15.67 14.96
N LEU A 291 -4.09 14.91 14.12
CA LEU A 291 -3.58 15.40 12.84
C LEU A 291 -4.72 15.77 11.89
N LEU A 292 -5.75 14.91 11.79
CA LEU A 292 -6.88 15.13 10.87
C LEU A 292 -7.80 16.27 11.31
N SER A 293 -7.88 16.56 12.61
CA SER A 293 -8.74 17.61 13.19
C SER A 293 -7.99 18.90 13.57
N GLY A 294 -6.65 18.87 13.49
CA GLY A 294 -5.80 19.99 13.91
C GLY A 294 -5.92 21.21 12.99
N SER A 295 -5.67 22.39 13.58
CA SER A 295 -5.70 23.69 12.87
C SER A 295 -4.65 23.81 11.75
N GLY A 296 -3.61 22.97 11.75
CA GLY A 296 -2.63 22.88 10.66
C GLY A 296 -3.11 22.04 9.48
N GLY A 297 -4.13 21.21 9.69
CA GLY A 297 -4.72 20.35 8.65
C GLY A 297 -3.72 19.38 8.00
N LEU A 298 -4.22 18.58 7.09
CA LEU A 298 -3.35 17.88 6.14
C LEU A 298 -2.85 18.89 5.10
N PRO A 299 -1.58 18.85 4.71
CA PRO A 299 -1.06 19.75 3.69
C PRO A 299 -1.85 19.59 2.39
N THR A 300 -2.24 20.71 1.79
CA THR A 300 -2.80 20.76 0.44
C THR A 300 -1.65 20.87 -0.53
N CYS A 301 -1.07 19.72 -0.88
CA CYS A 301 0.02 19.68 -1.85
C CYS A 301 -0.53 19.72 -3.27
N GLU A 302 0.24 20.29 -4.21
CA GLU A 302 -0.05 20.19 -5.62
C GLU A 302 0.09 18.72 -6.08
N ALA A 303 -0.68 18.34 -7.10
CA ALA A 303 -0.50 17.06 -7.75
C ALA A 303 0.62 17.17 -8.79
N SER A 304 1.59 16.25 -8.74
CA SER A 304 2.65 16.14 -9.74
C SER A 304 2.13 15.69 -11.11
#